data_f0919e44c1d93c652d51e7cef2cafe45
#
_entry.id   f0919e44c1d93c652d51e7cef2cafe45
#
_cell.length_a   1.000
_cell.length_b   1.000
_cell.length_c   1.000
_cell.angle_alpha   90.00
_cell.angle_beta   90.00
_cell.angle_gamma   90.00
#
_symmetry.space_group_name_H-M   'P 1'
#
loop_
_entity.id
_entity.type
_entity.pdbx_description
1 polymer ?
#
loop_
_entity_poly.entity_id
_entity_poly.type
_entity_poly.pdbx_seq_one_letter_code
_entity_poly.pdbx_strand_id
1 'polypeptide(L)'
;MEKKILYINKKDADKVRGVHGIALLRKVKILKISEEERDTLPEEAELLKFIGFSSQEVGNFLQDMKKLGIRVNLKCMETEHNKDWSLKVLHKELMEEHAFMKGEQKE
;
A
#
# COMPACT_ATOMS: atom_id res chain seq x y z
N MET A 1 -9.65 4.23 -16.94
CA MET A 1 -9.65 4.71 -15.55
C MET A 1 -8.22 5.01 -15.11
N GLU A 2 -8.02 6.12 -14.44
CA GLU A 2 -6.69 6.50 -13.96
C GLU A 2 -6.24 5.62 -12.81
N LYS A 3 -5.04 5.06 -12.92
CA LYS A 3 -4.45 4.25 -11.86
C LYS A 3 -3.74 5.14 -10.85
N LYS A 4 -3.95 4.87 -9.58
CA LYS A 4 -3.34 5.63 -8.49
C LYS A 4 -2.83 4.68 -7.42
N ILE A 5 -1.79 5.10 -6.71
CA ILE A 5 -1.35 4.40 -5.51
C ILE A 5 -1.29 5.36 -4.34
N LEU A 6 -1.48 4.81 -3.16
CA LEU A 6 -1.26 5.49 -1.90
C LEU A 6 -0.28 4.63 -1.12
N TYR A 7 0.92 5.15 -0.86
CA TYR A 7 1.94 4.40 -0.15
C TYR A 7 2.42 5.18 1.07
N ILE A 8 2.42 4.52 2.21
CA ILE A 8 2.85 5.11 3.48
C ILE A 8 4.02 4.32 4.03
N ASN A 9 5.10 5.01 4.33
CA ASN A 9 6.25 4.48 5.03
C ASN A 9 7.03 5.65 5.63
N LYS A 10 7.01 5.77 6.95
CA LYS A 10 7.66 6.89 7.64
C LYS A 10 9.15 6.67 7.88
N LYS A 11 9.62 5.44 7.80
CA LYS A 11 10.99 5.09 8.20
C LYS A 11 11.98 4.90 7.07
N ASP A 12 11.53 4.45 5.91
CA ASP A 12 12.42 4.08 4.82
C ASP A 12 12.18 4.94 3.58
N ALA A 13 12.90 6.06 3.50
CA ALA A 13 12.78 6.98 2.38
C ALA A 13 13.25 6.35 1.06
N ASP A 14 14.24 5.45 1.11
CA ASP A 14 14.72 4.78 -0.10
C ASP A 14 13.65 3.88 -0.69
N LYS A 15 12.92 3.20 0.17
CA LYS A 15 11.81 2.34 -0.25
C LYS A 15 10.69 3.17 -0.87
N VAL A 16 10.38 4.32 -0.27
CA VAL A 16 9.40 5.27 -0.82
C VAL A 16 9.82 5.71 -2.23
N ARG A 17 11.08 6.09 -2.40
CA ARG A 17 11.59 6.51 -3.71
C ARG A 17 11.50 5.38 -4.74
N GLY A 18 11.79 4.15 -4.34
CA GLY A 18 11.68 2.99 -5.22
C GLY A 18 10.25 2.75 -5.70
N VAL A 19 9.29 2.80 -4.78
CA VAL A 19 7.87 2.62 -5.13
C VAL A 19 7.39 3.76 -6.02
N HIS A 20 7.77 5.00 -5.71
CA HIS A 20 7.41 6.16 -6.54
C HIS A 20 8.03 6.09 -7.93
N GLY A 21 9.26 5.57 -8.05
CA GLY A 21 9.92 5.38 -9.34
C GLY A 21 9.15 4.40 -10.23
N ILE A 22 8.69 3.30 -9.66
CA ILE A 22 7.87 2.32 -10.38
C ILE A 22 6.57 2.97 -10.84
N ALA A 23 5.93 3.73 -9.96
CA ALA A 23 4.68 4.41 -10.30
C ALA A 23 4.87 5.36 -11.49
N LEU A 24 5.95 6.12 -11.50
CA LEU A 24 6.25 7.03 -12.60
C LEU A 24 6.46 6.28 -13.90
N LEU A 25 7.21 5.19 -13.89
CA LEU A 25 7.45 4.37 -15.08
C LEU A 25 6.16 3.78 -15.65
N ARG A 26 5.23 3.42 -14.80
CA ARG A 26 3.96 2.82 -15.22
C ARG A 26 2.83 3.84 -15.37
N LYS A 27 3.14 5.13 -15.27
CA LYS A 27 2.17 6.23 -15.41
C LYS A 27 1.04 6.12 -14.38
N VAL A 28 1.40 5.74 -13.17
CA VAL A 28 0.49 5.63 -12.04
C VAL A 28 0.62 6.90 -11.20
N LYS A 29 -0.49 7.51 -10.86
CA LYS A 29 -0.51 8.72 -10.04
C LYS A 29 -0.23 8.37 -8.58
N ILE A 30 0.58 9.19 -7.93
CA ILE A 30 0.89 9.02 -6.51
C ILE A 30 0.02 9.97 -5.71
N LEU A 31 -0.80 9.42 -4.82
CA LEU A 31 -1.65 10.23 -3.95
C LEU A 31 -0.86 10.74 -2.77
N LYS A 32 -1.06 12.02 -2.46
CA LYS A 32 -0.48 12.65 -1.27
C LYS A 32 -1.44 12.52 -0.11
N ILE A 33 -0.90 12.36 1.08
CA ILE A 33 -1.65 12.18 2.31
C ILE A 33 -1.46 13.44 3.16
N SER A 34 -2.53 13.93 3.78
CA SER A 34 -2.43 15.05 4.70
C SER A 34 -1.57 14.67 5.91
N GLU A 35 -0.89 15.63 6.50
CA GLU A 35 -0.10 15.38 7.71
C GLU A 35 -0.98 14.90 8.86
N GLU A 36 -2.18 15.44 8.98
CA GLU A 36 -3.13 15.03 10.00
C GLU A 36 -3.45 13.54 9.92
N GLU A 37 -3.76 13.05 8.70
CA GLU A 37 -4.07 11.65 8.49
C GLU A 37 -2.86 10.77 8.73
N ARG A 38 -1.69 11.23 8.25
CA ARG A 38 -0.42 10.52 8.44
C ARG A 38 -0.09 10.37 9.92
N ASP A 39 -0.35 11.42 10.71
CA ASP A 39 -0.05 11.42 12.14
C ASP A 39 -0.93 10.47 12.94
N THR A 40 -2.07 10.02 12.39
CA THR A 40 -2.91 9.02 13.05
C THR A 40 -2.30 7.62 13.00
N LEU A 41 -1.25 7.42 12.19
CA LEU A 41 -0.64 6.11 12.00
C LEU A 41 0.63 5.97 12.86
N PRO A 42 0.93 4.74 13.31
CA PRO A 42 2.18 4.49 14.05
C PRO A 42 3.41 4.82 13.21
N GLU A 43 4.55 5.06 13.87
CA GLU A 43 5.83 5.32 13.21
C GLU A 43 6.23 4.21 12.24
N GLU A 44 6.00 2.97 12.61
CA GLU A 44 6.36 1.80 11.81
C GLU A 44 5.31 1.40 10.79
N ALA A 45 4.24 2.18 10.64
CA ALA A 45 3.18 1.87 9.69
C ALA A 45 3.70 1.88 8.26
N GLU A 46 3.36 0.83 7.53
CA GLU A 46 3.66 0.72 6.11
C GLU A 46 2.48 0.04 5.43
N LEU A 47 1.90 0.72 4.44
CA LEU A 47 0.84 0.11 3.63
C LEU A 47 0.84 0.67 2.22
N LEU A 48 0.38 -0.15 1.29
CA LEU A 48 0.27 0.21 -0.12
C LEU A 48 -1.15 -0.10 -0.59
N LYS A 49 -1.84 0.92 -1.09
CA LYS A 49 -3.20 0.79 -1.61
C LYS A 49 -3.19 1.07 -3.10
N PHE A 50 -3.77 0.15 -3.87
CA PHE A 50 -3.91 0.28 -5.32
C PHE A 50 -5.33 0.74 -5.65
N ILE A 51 -5.45 1.76 -6.48
CA ILE A 51 -6.73 2.36 -6.88
C ILE A 51 -6.83 2.35 -8.40
N GLY A 52 -7.90 1.75 -8.92
CA GLY A 52 -8.13 1.71 -10.36
C GLY A 52 -7.28 0.66 -11.09
N PHE A 53 -6.73 -0.31 -10.38
CA PHE A 53 -5.93 -1.38 -10.95
C PHE A 53 -6.78 -2.63 -11.18
N SER A 54 -6.46 -3.39 -12.25
CA SER A 54 -6.92 -4.76 -12.39
C SER A 54 -5.99 -5.66 -11.58
N SER A 55 -6.41 -6.91 -11.34
CA SER A 55 -5.57 -7.89 -10.63
C SER A 55 -4.24 -8.10 -11.35
N GLN A 56 -4.25 -8.15 -12.68
CA GLN A 56 -3.04 -8.32 -13.48
C GLN A 56 -2.10 -7.12 -13.31
N GLU A 57 -2.66 -5.91 -13.30
CA GLU A 57 -1.86 -4.70 -13.13
C GLU A 57 -1.22 -4.62 -11.74
N VAL A 58 -1.94 -5.05 -10.70
CA VAL A 58 -1.37 -5.17 -9.36
C VAL A 58 -0.20 -6.15 -9.39
N GLY A 59 -0.39 -7.32 -10.02
CA GLY A 59 0.67 -8.32 -10.14
C GLY A 59 1.92 -7.79 -10.84
N ASN A 60 1.73 -7.02 -11.91
CA ASN A 60 2.85 -6.42 -12.65
C ASN A 60 3.61 -5.41 -11.77
N PHE A 61 2.89 -4.59 -11.00
CA PHE A 61 3.50 -3.62 -10.10
C PHE A 61 4.30 -4.33 -9.02
N LEU A 62 3.74 -5.38 -8.43
CA LEU A 62 4.43 -6.17 -7.40
C LEU A 62 5.68 -6.87 -7.96
N GLN A 63 5.65 -7.30 -9.21
CA GLN A 63 6.83 -7.87 -9.88
C GLN A 63 7.96 -6.83 -9.98
N ASP A 64 7.62 -5.60 -10.36
CA ASP A 64 8.60 -4.53 -10.44
C ASP A 64 9.22 -4.24 -9.07
N MET A 65 8.40 -4.25 -8.02
CA MET A 65 8.89 -4.07 -6.65
C MET A 65 9.85 -5.19 -6.26
N LYS A 66 9.50 -6.42 -6.59
CA LYS A 66 10.34 -7.59 -6.30
C LYS A 66 11.70 -7.47 -6.99
N LYS A 67 11.74 -7.00 -8.24
CA LYS A 67 12.99 -6.80 -8.96
C LYS A 67 13.91 -5.80 -8.28
N LEU A 68 13.35 -4.83 -7.57
CA LEU A 68 14.10 -3.83 -6.82
C LEU A 68 14.37 -4.26 -5.37
N GLY A 69 13.94 -5.45 -4.99
CA GLY A 69 14.10 -5.92 -3.62
C GLY A 69 13.18 -5.23 -2.62
N ILE A 70 12.07 -4.68 -3.09
CA ILE A 70 11.10 -3.97 -2.24
C ILE A 70 9.99 -4.92 -1.83
N ARG A 71 9.74 -5.01 -0.52
CA ARG A 71 8.67 -5.83 0.03
C ARG A 71 7.79 -4.98 0.94
N VAL A 72 6.48 -5.03 0.73
CA VAL A 72 5.49 -4.36 1.57
C VAL A 72 4.51 -5.42 2.06
N ASN A 73 4.34 -5.53 3.38
CA ASN A 73 3.49 -6.56 3.96
C ASN A 73 2.00 -6.23 3.88
N LEU A 74 1.63 -4.98 4.08
CA LEU A 74 0.22 -4.57 4.06
C LEU A 74 -0.10 -3.95 2.71
N LYS A 75 -0.83 -4.69 1.88
CA LYS A 75 -1.23 -4.27 0.55
C LYS A 75 -2.72 -4.51 0.37
N CYS A 76 -3.40 -3.62 -0.32
CA CYS A 76 -4.80 -3.81 -0.66
C CYS A 76 -5.17 -3.11 -1.96
N MET A 77 -6.30 -3.50 -2.52
CA MET A 77 -6.92 -2.79 -3.64
C MET A 77 -8.11 -2.02 -3.09
N GLU A 78 -8.38 -0.85 -3.67
CA GLU A 78 -9.58 -0.10 -3.32
C GLU A 78 -10.81 -0.86 -3.81
N THR A 79 -11.80 -0.99 -2.93
CA THR A 79 -13.08 -1.62 -3.22
C THR A 79 -14.19 -0.67 -2.82
N GLU A 80 -15.42 -0.96 -3.22
CA GLU A 80 -16.59 -0.21 -2.77
C GLU A 80 -16.71 -0.25 -1.25
N HIS A 81 -16.24 -1.32 -0.64
CA HIS A 81 -16.28 -1.50 0.81
C HIS A 81 -15.31 -0.58 1.56
N ASN A 82 -14.09 -0.38 1.04
CA ASN A 82 -13.05 0.35 1.77
C ASN A 82 -12.70 1.73 1.22
N LYS A 83 -13.32 2.15 0.12
CA LYS A 83 -12.92 3.40 -0.55
C LYS A 83 -13.05 4.64 0.33
N ASP A 84 -13.99 4.64 1.26
CA ASP A 84 -14.27 5.78 2.14
C ASP A 84 -13.63 5.64 3.53
N TRP A 85 -12.89 4.57 3.76
CA TRP A 85 -12.23 4.37 5.05
C TRP A 85 -11.08 5.37 5.23
N SER A 86 -10.94 5.88 6.45
CA SER A 86 -9.74 6.66 6.80
C SER A 86 -8.53 5.74 6.79
N LEU A 87 -7.34 6.31 6.67
CA LEU A 87 -6.11 5.54 6.71
C LEU A 87 -5.93 4.80 8.03
N LYS A 88 -6.36 5.41 9.13
CA LYS A 88 -6.30 4.77 10.44
C LYS A 88 -7.13 3.49 10.47
N VAL A 89 -8.36 3.54 9.97
CA VAL A 89 -9.24 2.37 9.90
C VAL A 89 -8.67 1.32 8.93
N LEU A 90 -8.23 1.75 7.75
CA LEU A 90 -7.66 0.84 6.76
C LEU A 90 -6.44 0.11 7.33
N HIS A 91 -5.53 0.84 7.95
CA HIS A 91 -4.32 0.26 8.55
C HIS A 91 -4.68 -0.77 9.62
N LYS A 92 -5.62 -0.42 10.51
CA LYS A 92 -6.08 -1.32 11.56
C LYS A 92 -6.65 -2.61 10.99
N GLU A 93 -7.53 -2.50 10.00
CA GLU A 93 -8.14 -3.67 9.37
C GLU A 93 -7.11 -4.55 8.68
N LEU A 94 -6.15 -3.97 7.97
CA LEU A 94 -5.09 -4.72 7.31
C LEU A 94 -4.18 -5.41 8.32
N MET A 95 -3.89 -4.76 9.44
CA MET A 95 -3.08 -5.37 10.50
C MET A 95 -3.80 -6.57 11.12
N GLU A 96 -5.09 -6.45 11.36
CA GLU A 96 -5.89 -7.55 11.90
C GLU A 96 -5.95 -8.73 10.94
N GLU A 97 -6.18 -8.47 9.64
CA GLU A 97 -6.19 -9.52 8.63
C GLU A 97 -4.84 -10.22 8.54
N HIS A 98 -3.76 -9.45 8.55
CA HIS A 98 -2.41 -10.00 8.47
C HIS A 98 -2.10 -10.89 9.68
N ALA A 99 -2.48 -10.45 10.87
CA ALA A 99 -2.29 -11.22 12.10
C ALA A 99 -3.11 -12.51 12.07
N PHE A 100 -4.35 -12.43 11.59
CA PHE A 100 -5.23 -13.58 11.48
C PHE A 100 -4.67 -14.62 10.51
N MET A 101 -4.25 -14.17 9.32
CA MET A 101 -3.66 -15.06 8.32
C MET A 101 -2.39 -15.73 8.83
N LYS A 102 -1.57 -14.97 9.56
CA LYS A 102 -0.34 -15.49 10.16
C LYS A 102 -0.65 -16.56 11.20
N GLY A 103 -1.66 -16.32 12.03
CA GLY A 103 -2.11 -17.28 13.03
C GLY A 103 -2.63 -18.57 12.39
N GLU A 104 -3.38 -18.45 11.34
CA GLU A 104 -3.90 -19.58 10.58
C GLU A 104 -2.79 -20.43 9.99
N GLN A 105 -1.75 -19.78 9.45
CA GLN A 105 -0.62 -20.47 8.85
C GLN A 105 0.22 -21.27 9.85
N LYS A 106 0.11 -20.97 11.13
CA LYS A 106 0.85 -21.68 12.17
C LYS A 106 0.22 -23.02 12.54
N GLU A 107 -1.02 -23.19 12.19
CA GLU A 107 -1.74 -24.43 12.44
C GLU A 107 -1.58 -25.39 11.26
#